data_e515084a2814c124ce15c2ae5b5e983c
#
_entry.id   e515084a2814c124ce15c2ae5b5e983c
#
_cell.length_a   1.000
_cell.length_b   1.000
_cell.length_c   1.000
_cell.angle_alpha   90.00
_cell.angle_beta   90.00
_cell.angle_gamma   90.00
#
_symmetry.space_group_name_H-M   'P 1'
#
loop_
_entity.id
_entity.type
_entity.pdbx_description
1 polymer ?
#
loop_
_entity_poly.entity_id
_entity_poly.type
_entity_poly.pdbx_seq_one_letter_code
_entity_poly.pdbx_strand_id
1 'polypeptide(L)'
;MNNHKLEIACFNLESALIAQEGGADRIELCDDFSLGGVTPNYGTVETARKLIAIDLFVMIRPRGGNFIYTRDEFEQMKKDILHFKDMKVNGFVFGILNDDGSVNKEQNKTLVELAKPFPCTFHRAFDVSQNLSKNIEDVIACGFKTILTSGQTKSAMDGIAQLSALINYSNGRISIMPGGGVRSSNISLLKEKVNTSFYHSSAIIKNNLADLNEVKLLKQKLG
;
A
#
# COMPACT_ATOMS: atom_id res chain seq x y z
N MET A 1 21.92 8.28 -9.08
CA MET A 1 20.96 9.00 -8.22
C MET A 1 19.83 8.03 -7.90
N ASN A 2 19.54 7.79 -6.62
CA ASN A 2 18.40 6.95 -6.26
C ASN A 2 17.12 7.70 -6.62
N ASN A 3 16.39 7.22 -7.62
CA ASN A 3 15.12 7.81 -8.02
C ASN A 3 14.04 7.31 -7.07
N HIS A 4 13.77 8.08 -6.02
CA HIS A 4 12.70 7.75 -5.07
C HIS A 4 11.34 7.97 -5.71
N LYS A 5 10.42 7.05 -5.47
CA LYS A 5 9.08 7.04 -6.04
C LYS A 5 8.02 7.35 -4.97
N LEU A 6 6.95 8.00 -5.42
CA LEU A 6 5.81 8.38 -4.59
C LEU A 6 4.59 7.55 -4.98
N GLU A 7 4.04 6.84 -3.98
CA GLU A 7 2.71 6.24 -4.08
C GLU A 7 1.70 7.08 -3.32
N ILE A 8 0.55 7.35 -3.92
CA ILE A 8 -0.56 8.06 -3.28
C ILE A 8 -1.77 7.13 -3.11
N ALA A 9 -2.22 6.98 -1.85
CA ALA A 9 -3.49 6.34 -1.54
C ALA A 9 -4.66 7.26 -1.89
N CYS A 10 -5.52 6.81 -2.78
CA CYS A 10 -6.66 7.54 -3.31
C CYS A 10 -7.96 6.79 -3.00
N PHE A 11 -8.90 7.46 -2.35
CA PHE A 11 -10.16 6.86 -1.90
C PHE A 11 -11.34 7.20 -2.82
N ASN A 12 -11.05 7.74 -3.98
CA ASN A 12 -11.98 8.06 -5.06
C ASN A 12 -11.20 8.39 -6.35
N LEU A 13 -11.91 8.44 -7.45
CA LEU A 13 -11.34 8.72 -8.76
C LEU A 13 -10.73 10.13 -8.86
N GLU A 14 -11.35 11.13 -8.23
CA GLU A 14 -10.86 12.51 -8.25
C GLU A 14 -9.48 12.62 -7.61
N SER A 15 -9.28 12.00 -6.44
CA SER A 15 -7.97 11.92 -5.79
C SER A 15 -6.92 11.22 -6.66
N ALA A 16 -7.31 10.20 -7.42
CA ALA A 16 -6.40 9.49 -8.32
C ALA A 16 -5.94 10.38 -9.48
N LEU A 17 -6.84 11.17 -10.05
CA LEU A 17 -6.50 12.15 -11.10
C LEU A 17 -5.59 13.27 -10.56
N ILE A 18 -5.89 13.81 -9.38
CA ILE A 18 -5.06 14.79 -8.69
C ILE A 18 -3.66 14.23 -8.40
N ALA A 19 -3.57 13.00 -7.92
CA ALA A 19 -2.30 12.36 -7.62
C ALA A 19 -1.43 12.21 -8.89
N GLN A 20 -2.01 11.78 -10.01
CA GLN A 20 -1.32 11.71 -11.29
C GLN A 20 -0.87 13.08 -11.77
N GLU A 21 -1.73 14.11 -11.73
CA GLU A 21 -1.40 15.49 -12.11
C GLU A 21 -0.27 16.05 -11.23
N GLY A 22 -0.26 15.69 -9.95
CA GLY A 22 0.77 16.10 -8.99
C GLY A 22 2.12 15.40 -9.16
N GLY A 23 2.21 14.41 -10.05
CA GLY A 23 3.44 13.70 -10.40
C GLY A 23 3.72 12.47 -9.55
N ALA A 24 2.69 11.85 -8.95
CA ALA A 24 2.83 10.54 -8.32
C ALA A 24 3.35 9.51 -9.33
N ASP A 25 4.12 8.53 -8.87
CA ASP A 25 4.62 7.44 -9.70
C ASP A 25 3.66 6.24 -9.69
N ARG A 26 2.85 6.11 -8.64
CA ARG A 26 1.88 5.03 -8.47
C ARG A 26 0.68 5.50 -7.65
N ILE A 27 -0.49 4.97 -7.98
CA ILE A 27 -1.72 5.14 -7.24
C ILE A 27 -2.07 3.82 -6.56
N GLU A 28 -2.39 3.90 -5.27
CA GLU A 28 -3.15 2.86 -4.57
C GLU A 28 -4.62 3.29 -4.55
N LEU A 29 -5.45 2.66 -5.36
CA LEU A 29 -6.88 2.96 -5.42
C LEU A 29 -7.64 2.14 -4.38
N CYS A 30 -8.31 2.87 -3.50
CA CYS A 30 -9.17 2.35 -2.43
C CYS A 30 -10.58 2.94 -2.55
N ASP A 31 -11.47 2.48 -1.72
CA ASP A 31 -12.71 3.15 -1.34
C ASP A 31 -12.71 3.43 0.17
N ASP A 32 -13.62 4.25 0.64
CA ASP A 32 -13.91 4.56 2.05
C ASP A 32 -12.67 4.89 2.92
N PHE A 33 -12.31 6.17 2.92
CA PHE A 33 -11.25 6.72 3.77
C PHE A 33 -11.51 6.48 5.27
N SER A 34 -12.78 6.51 5.71
CA SER A 34 -13.14 6.36 7.12
C SER A 34 -12.88 4.95 7.66
N LEU A 35 -12.91 3.94 6.79
CA LEU A 35 -12.57 2.55 7.09
C LEU A 35 -11.08 2.24 6.90
N GLY A 36 -10.28 3.25 6.52
CA GLY A 36 -8.85 3.08 6.25
C GLY A 36 -8.55 2.41 4.90
N GLY A 37 -9.48 2.48 3.96
CA GLY A 37 -9.38 1.90 2.63
C GLY A 37 -9.90 0.47 2.55
N VAL A 38 -10.88 0.27 1.66
CA VAL A 38 -11.45 -1.04 1.30
C VAL A 38 -11.39 -1.22 -0.22
N THR A 39 -11.80 -2.39 -0.71
CA THR A 39 -11.87 -2.68 -2.14
C THR A 39 -12.78 -1.68 -2.85
N PRO A 40 -12.30 -0.96 -3.88
CA PRO A 40 -13.13 -0.04 -4.65
C PRO A 40 -14.12 -0.81 -5.52
N ASN A 41 -15.25 -0.17 -5.85
CA ASN A 41 -16.20 -0.79 -6.77
C ASN A 41 -15.62 -0.94 -8.18
N TYR A 42 -16.10 -1.92 -8.92
CA TYR A 42 -15.57 -2.29 -10.26
C TYR A 42 -15.64 -1.13 -11.26
N GLY A 43 -16.73 -0.37 -11.27
CA GLY A 43 -16.90 0.78 -12.17
C GLY A 43 -15.89 1.90 -11.92
N THR A 44 -15.52 2.13 -10.66
CA THR A 44 -14.46 3.08 -10.31
C THR A 44 -13.10 2.63 -10.84
N VAL A 45 -12.76 1.34 -10.67
CA VAL A 45 -11.47 0.79 -11.16
C VAL A 45 -11.44 0.81 -12.69
N GLU A 46 -12.53 0.42 -13.37
CA GLU A 46 -12.63 0.47 -14.83
C GLU A 46 -12.42 1.89 -15.36
N THR A 47 -13.05 2.87 -14.73
CA THR A 47 -12.91 4.28 -15.11
C THR A 47 -11.51 4.80 -14.82
N ALA A 48 -10.97 4.49 -13.64
CA ALA A 48 -9.60 4.85 -13.28
C ALA A 48 -8.60 4.28 -14.28
N ARG A 49 -8.74 3.01 -14.69
CA ARG A 49 -7.82 2.39 -15.65
C ARG A 49 -7.79 3.08 -17.01
N LYS A 50 -8.92 3.66 -17.44
CA LYS A 50 -8.99 4.41 -18.69
C LYS A 50 -8.31 5.78 -18.63
N LEU A 51 -8.28 6.40 -17.45
CA LEU A 51 -7.82 7.78 -17.25
C LEU A 51 -6.42 7.88 -16.62
N ILE A 52 -5.99 6.85 -15.89
CA ILE A 52 -4.71 6.84 -15.20
C ILE A 52 -3.65 6.18 -16.09
N ALA A 53 -2.60 6.93 -16.41
CA ALA A 53 -1.49 6.46 -17.24
C ALA A 53 -0.32 5.86 -16.42
N ILE A 54 -0.22 6.21 -15.15
CA ILE A 54 0.80 5.69 -14.22
C ILE A 54 0.37 4.35 -13.61
N ASP A 55 1.23 3.73 -12.81
CA ASP A 55 0.91 2.47 -12.15
C ASP A 55 -0.32 2.60 -11.25
N LEU A 56 -1.29 1.70 -11.44
CA LEU A 56 -2.53 1.61 -10.68
C LEU A 56 -2.55 0.30 -9.89
N PHE A 57 -2.37 0.37 -8.58
CA PHE A 57 -2.56 -0.73 -7.65
C PHE A 57 -3.94 -0.63 -7.02
N VAL A 58 -4.57 -1.75 -6.79
CA VAL A 58 -5.95 -1.80 -6.26
C VAL A 58 -5.97 -2.50 -4.90
N MET A 59 -6.65 -1.87 -3.94
CA MET A 59 -6.90 -2.46 -2.63
C MET A 59 -7.85 -3.65 -2.74
N ILE A 60 -7.47 -4.77 -2.12
CA ILE A 60 -8.29 -5.97 -1.95
C ILE A 60 -8.53 -6.17 -0.46
N ARG A 61 -9.56 -5.53 0.05
CA ARG A 61 -9.94 -5.54 1.45
C ARG A 61 -11.46 -5.42 1.56
N PRO A 62 -12.18 -6.52 1.85
CA PRO A 62 -13.65 -6.56 1.73
C PRO A 62 -14.37 -5.65 2.72
N ARG A 63 -13.73 -5.30 3.84
CA ARG A 63 -14.28 -4.44 4.89
C ARG A 63 -13.22 -3.75 5.73
N GLY A 64 -13.61 -2.74 6.49
CA GLY A 64 -12.82 -2.15 7.56
C GLY A 64 -12.64 -3.07 8.78
N GLY A 65 -11.98 -2.58 9.82
CA GLY A 65 -11.70 -3.32 11.05
C GLY A 65 -10.45 -4.21 10.93
N ASN A 66 -10.49 -5.39 11.55
CA ASN A 66 -9.37 -6.33 11.59
C ASN A 66 -9.05 -6.93 10.20
N PHE A 67 -7.96 -7.67 10.13
CA PHE A 67 -7.47 -8.31 8.89
C PHE A 67 -7.63 -9.84 8.91
N ILE A 68 -8.60 -10.32 9.65
CA ILE A 68 -8.98 -11.72 9.76
C ILE A 68 -10.30 -11.89 9.04
N TYR A 69 -10.34 -12.67 7.97
CA TYR A 69 -11.49 -12.74 7.09
C TYR A 69 -12.20 -14.09 7.19
N THR A 70 -13.52 -14.05 7.06
CA THR A 70 -14.35 -15.26 6.92
C THR A 70 -14.05 -15.95 5.59
N ARG A 71 -14.55 -17.19 5.44
CA ARG A 71 -14.45 -17.93 4.18
C ARG A 71 -15.08 -17.16 3.03
N ASP A 72 -16.25 -16.56 3.22
CA ASP A 72 -16.97 -15.85 2.16
C ASP A 72 -16.24 -14.55 1.76
N GLU A 73 -15.69 -13.82 2.73
CA GLU A 73 -14.85 -12.65 2.48
C GLU A 73 -13.58 -13.03 1.70
N PHE A 74 -12.94 -14.15 2.05
CA PHE A 74 -11.78 -14.64 1.32
C PHE A 74 -12.12 -15.06 -0.12
N GLU A 75 -13.26 -15.73 -0.34
CA GLU A 75 -13.74 -16.05 -1.68
C GLU A 75 -14.04 -14.78 -2.49
N GLN A 76 -14.57 -13.72 -1.84
CA GLN A 76 -14.77 -12.42 -2.49
C GLN A 76 -13.42 -11.79 -2.90
N MET A 77 -12.41 -11.79 -2.02
CA MET A 77 -11.06 -11.28 -2.35
C MET A 77 -10.46 -11.97 -3.58
N LYS A 78 -10.66 -13.28 -3.71
CA LYS A 78 -10.21 -14.03 -4.90
C LYS A 78 -10.92 -13.59 -6.17
N LYS A 79 -12.24 -13.39 -6.11
CA LYS A 79 -13.04 -12.89 -7.24
C LYS A 79 -12.61 -11.49 -7.65
N ASP A 80 -12.38 -10.61 -6.69
CA ASP A 80 -11.94 -9.22 -6.93
C ASP A 80 -10.59 -9.19 -7.66
N ILE A 81 -9.61 -9.99 -7.20
CA ILE A 81 -8.31 -10.11 -7.87
C ILE A 81 -8.48 -10.55 -9.33
N LEU A 82 -9.26 -11.61 -9.58
CA LEU A 82 -9.48 -12.10 -10.95
C LEU A 82 -10.14 -11.03 -11.83
N HIS A 83 -11.16 -10.38 -11.32
CA HIS A 83 -11.87 -9.34 -12.05
C HIS A 83 -10.97 -8.14 -12.39
N PHE A 84 -10.19 -7.64 -11.43
CA PHE A 84 -9.28 -6.53 -11.67
C PHE A 84 -8.06 -6.90 -12.54
N LYS A 85 -7.64 -8.17 -12.54
CA LYS A 85 -6.64 -8.65 -13.51
C LYS A 85 -7.11 -8.46 -14.95
N ASP A 86 -8.37 -8.77 -15.23
CA ASP A 86 -8.95 -8.59 -16.58
C ASP A 86 -9.01 -7.11 -16.97
N MET A 87 -9.09 -6.20 -16.00
CA MET A 87 -9.00 -4.74 -16.22
C MET A 87 -7.56 -4.24 -16.42
N LYS A 88 -6.55 -5.11 -16.34
CA LYS A 88 -5.13 -4.76 -16.55
C LYS A 88 -4.63 -3.70 -15.58
N VAL A 89 -4.98 -3.80 -14.29
CA VAL A 89 -4.34 -3.02 -13.23
C VAL A 89 -2.86 -3.42 -13.10
N ASN A 90 -2.05 -2.63 -12.42
CA ASN A 90 -0.60 -2.85 -12.36
C ASN A 90 -0.17 -3.63 -11.11
N GLY A 91 -1.05 -3.82 -10.14
CA GLY A 91 -0.76 -4.58 -8.92
C GLY A 91 -1.90 -4.57 -7.93
N PHE A 92 -1.69 -5.26 -6.80
CA PHE A 92 -2.69 -5.45 -5.75
C PHE A 92 -2.13 -5.14 -4.38
N VAL A 93 -3.01 -4.69 -3.47
CA VAL A 93 -2.65 -4.39 -2.09
C VAL A 93 -3.59 -5.14 -1.16
N PHE A 94 -3.06 -6.01 -0.32
CA PHE A 94 -3.83 -6.78 0.66
C PHE A 94 -2.93 -7.31 1.79
N GLY A 95 -3.53 -7.94 2.79
CA GLY A 95 -2.82 -8.63 3.86
C GLY A 95 -3.81 -9.30 4.81
N ILE A 96 -3.55 -10.55 5.14
CA ILE A 96 -4.42 -11.39 5.99
C ILE A 96 -3.62 -11.87 7.19
N LEU A 97 -4.21 -11.74 8.36
CA LEU A 97 -3.67 -12.22 9.63
C LEU A 97 -4.50 -13.37 10.19
N ASN A 98 -3.90 -14.14 11.07
CA ASN A 98 -4.57 -15.12 11.93
C ASN A 98 -5.04 -14.44 13.21
N ASP A 99 -5.87 -15.15 14.00
CA ASP A 99 -6.39 -14.68 15.29
C ASP A 99 -5.29 -14.35 16.31
N ASP A 100 -4.14 -15.02 16.20
CA ASP A 100 -2.96 -14.77 17.04
C ASP A 100 -2.10 -13.58 16.56
N GLY A 101 -2.55 -12.87 15.52
CA GLY A 101 -1.83 -11.73 14.92
C GLY A 101 -0.65 -12.14 14.04
N SER A 102 -0.41 -13.42 13.79
CA SER A 102 0.59 -13.87 12.81
C SER A 102 0.08 -13.70 11.37
N VAL A 103 1.00 -13.68 10.39
CA VAL A 103 0.64 -13.65 8.96
C VAL A 103 -0.02 -14.96 8.56
N ASN A 104 -1.22 -14.92 7.99
CA ASN A 104 -1.88 -16.09 7.42
C ASN A 104 -1.22 -16.47 6.09
N LYS A 105 -0.21 -17.34 6.16
CA LYS A 105 0.60 -17.70 4.98
C LYS A 105 -0.20 -18.40 3.88
N GLU A 106 -1.11 -19.26 4.25
CA GLU A 106 -1.91 -20.04 3.30
C GLU A 106 -2.76 -19.14 2.42
N GLN A 107 -3.57 -18.28 3.05
CA GLN A 107 -4.46 -17.38 2.33
C GLN A 107 -3.68 -16.31 1.55
N ASN A 108 -2.67 -15.69 2.16
CA ASN A 108 -1.84 -14.69 1.46
C ASN A 108 -1.12 -15.27 0.25
N LYS A 109 -0.52 -16.46 0.38
CA LYS A 109 0.15 -17.15 -0.74
C LYS A 109 -0.84 -17.47 -1.86
N THR A 110 -2.03 -17.94 -1.51
CA THR A 110 -3.10 -18.20 -2.49
C THR A 110 -3.45 -16.94 -3.29
N LEU A 111 -3.64 -15.79 -2.63
CA LEU A 111 -3.94 -14.53 -3.31
C LEU A 111 -2.78 -14.03 -4.16
N VAL A 112 -1.53 -14.14 -3.68
CA VAL A 112 -0.33 -13.76 -4.46
C VAL A 112 -0.20 -14.62 -5.71
N GLU A 113 -0.40 -15.94 -5.61
CA GLU A 113 -0.37 -16.82 -6.78
C GLU A 113 -1.46 -16.47 -7.79
N LEU A 114 -2.68 -16.17 -7.31
CA LEU A 114 -3.81 -15.76 -8.15
C LEU A 114 -3.53 -14.43 -8.85
N ALA A 115 -2.86 -13.50 -8.17
CA ALA A 115 -2.51 -12.19 -8.70
C ALA A 115 -1.44 -12.23 -9.80
N LYS A 116 -0.64 -13.28 -9.90
CA LYS A 116 0.44 -13.37 -10.90
C LYS A 116 -0.06 -13.09 -12.33
N PRO A 117 0.72 -12.35 -13.14
CA PRO A 117 2.10 -11.89 -12.92
C PRO A 117 2.24 -10.56 -12.18
N PHE A 118 1.15 -9.98 -11.68
CA PHE A 118 1.14 -8.65 -11.06
C PHE A 118 1.75 -8.67 -9.66
N PRO A 119 2.55 -7.64 -9.30
CA PRO A 119 3.14 -7.52 -7.97
C PRO A 119 2.08 -7.23 -6.90
N CYS A 120 2.35 -7.72 -5.68
CA CYS A 120 1.49 -7.51 -4.53
C CYS A 120 2.23 -6.75 -3.43
N THR A 121 1.52 -5.81 -2.77
CA THR A 121 1.94 -5.10 -1.57
C THR A 121 1.19 -5.67 -0.36
N PHE A 122 1.91 -6.06 0.69
CA PHE A 122 1.32 -6.35 1.99
C PHE A 122 1.07 -5.02 2.71
N HIS A 123 -0.19 -4.70 2.98
CA HIS A 123 -0.57 -3.41 3.53
C HIS A 123 -0.32 -3.29 5.05
N ARG A 124 -0.86 -2.25 5.68
CA ARG A 124 -0.66 -1.93 7.09
C ARG A 124 -1.21 -2.95 8.09
N ALA A 125 -1.77 -4.09 7.68
CA ALA A 125 -1.92 -5.25 8.55
C ALA A 125 -0.59 -5.65 9.20
N PHE A 126 0.54 -5.34 8.54
CA PHE A 126 1.87 -5.53 9.10
C PHE A 126 2.10 -4.74 10.40
N ASP A 127 1.49 -3.56 10.52
CA ASP A 127 1.66 -2.70 11.69
C ASP A 127 0.95 -3.22 12.96
N VAL A 128 -0.03 -4.09 12.80
CA VAL A 128 -0.76 -4.72 13.92
C VAL A 128 -0.41 -6.19 14.11
N SER A 129 0.49 -6.72 13.29
CA SER A 129 0.97 -8.09 13.40
C SER A 129 1.96 -8.25 14.56
N GLN A 130 2.03 -9.46 15.12
CA GLN A 130 2.97 -9.78 16.20
C GLN A 130 4.26 -10.37 15.64
N ASN A 131 5.40 -10.15 16.34
CA ASN A 131 6.70 -10.72 15.96
C ASN A 131 7.21 -10.29 14.57
N LEU A 132 7.70 -9.06 14.50
CA LEU A 132 8.22 -8.41 13.27
C LEU A 132 9.18 -9.28 12.45
N SER A 133 10.17 -9.91 13.11
CA SER A 133 11.19 -10.69 12.41
C SER A 133 10.62 -11.94 11.75
N LYS A 134 9.64 -12.59 12.39
CA LYS A 134 8.95 -13.75 11.81
C LYS A 134 8.02 -13.30 10.67
N ASN A 135 7.27 -12.23 10.88
CA ASN A 135 6.26 -11.81 9.92
C ASN A 135 6.87 -11.26 8.62
N ILE A 136 8.03 -10.60 8.66
CA ILE A 136 8.72 -10.20 7.42
C ILE A 136 9.13 -11.43 6.60
N GLU A 137 9.64 -12.50 7.24
CA GLU A 137 9.98 -13.75 6.55
C GLU A 137 8.74 -14.43 5.97
N ASP A 138 7.64 -14.44 6.72
CA ASP A 138 6.37 -15.03 6.27
C ASP A 138 5.80 -14.26 5.06
N VAL A 139 5.87 -12.92 5.06
CA VAL A 139 5.44 -12.08 3.92
C VAL A 139 6.33 -12.30 2.69
N ILE A 140 7.65 -12.39 2.88
CA ILE A 140 8.60 -12.72 1.80
C ILE A 140 8.28 -14.11 1.22
N ALA A 141 8.08 -15.11 2.09
CA ALA A 141 7.76 -16.48 1.68
C ALA A 141 6.42 -16.60 0.94
N CYS A 142 5.46 -15.70 1.20
CA CYS A 142 4.22 -15.60 0.43
C CYS A 142 4.41 -15.03 -0.98
N GLY A 143 5.54 -14.34 -1.25
CA GLY A 143 5.87 -13.81 -2.58
C GLY A 143 5.50 -12.34 -2.80
N PHE A 144 5.16 -11.59 -1.76
CA PHE A 144 4.96 -10.16 -1.85
C PHE A 144 6.23 -9.43 -2.29
N LYS A 145 6.07 -8.28 -2.95
CA LYS A 145 7.17 -7.43 -3.41
C LYS A 145 7.40 -6.21 -2.54
N THR A 146 6.41 -5.80 -1.78
CA THR A 146 6.44 -4.61 -0.94
C THR A 146 5.69 -4.85 0.38
N ILE A 147 6.19 -4.26 1.46
CA ILE A 147 5.47 -4.09 2.73
C ILE A 147 5.24 -2.61 2.95
N LEU A 148 3.97 -2.19 3.05
CA LEU A 148 3.58 -0.86 3.49
C LEU A 148 3.45 -0.86 5.01
N THR A 149 4.25 -0.03 5.69
CA THR A 149 4.30 -0.03 7.16
C THR A 149 4.71 1.33 7.72
N SER A 150 4.27 1.64 8.93
CA SER A 150 4.80 2.73 9.76
C SER A 150 5.89 2.26 10.74
N GLY A 151 6.34 1.01 10.64
CA GLY A 151 7.24 0.41 11.61
C GLY A 151 6.53 0.01 12.92
N GLN A 152 5.25 -0.38 12.85
CA GLN A 152 4.39 -0.73 14.02
C GLN A 152 4.20 0.43 15.00
N THR A 153 4.28 1.66 14.52
CA THR A 153 4.08 2.88 15.32
C THR A 153 2.91 3.70 14.77
N LYS A 154 2.57 4.80 15.45
CA LYS A 154 1.46 5.68 15.01
C LYS A 154 1.72 6.31 13.65
N SER A 155 2.98 6.68 13.38
CA SER A 155 3.38 7.30 12.12
C SER A 155 4.74 6.79 11.64
N ALA A 156 5.02 6.93 10.34
CA ALA A 156 6.34 6.61 9.79
C ALA A 156 7.48 7.41 10.45
N MET A 157 7.19 8.63 10.94
CA MET A 157 8.18 9.43 11.65
C MET A 157 8.53 8.86 13.03
N ASP A 158 7.53 8.35 13.75
CA ASP A 158 7.77 7.69 15.05
C ASP A 158 8.51 6.35 14.86
N GLY A 159 8.33 5.72 13.68
CA GLY A 159 8.85 4.40 13.33
C GLY A 159 10.21 4.40 12.61
N ILE A 160 10.93 5.51 12.49
CA ILE A 160 12.17 5.61 11.71
C ILE A 160 13.18 4.50 12.08
N ALA A 161 13.38 4.24 13.36
CA ALA A 161 14.33 3.22 13.82
C ALA A 161 13.92 1.81 13.36
N GLN A 162 12.64 1.46 13.50
CA GLN A 162 12.07 0.18 13.09
C GLN A 162 12.08 0.03 11.56
N LEU A 163 11.72 1.09 10.82
CA LEU A 163 11.75 1.09 9.36
C LEU A 163 13.17 0.84 8.85
N SER A 164 14.18 1.53 9.42
CA SER A 164 15.59 1.32 9.08
C SER A 164 16.03 -0.11 9.40
N ALA A 165 15.63 -0.64 10.55
CA ALA A 165 15.92 -2.02 10.93
C ALA A 165 15.29 -3.03 9.96
N LEU A 166 14.02 -2.82 9.56
CA LEU A 166 13.32 -3.66 8.59
C LEU A 166 14.00 -3.64 7.21
N ILE A 167 14.45 -2.47 6.73
CA ILE A 167 15.17 -2.35 5.47
C ILE A 167 16.48 -3.15 5.51
N ASN A 168 17.26 -2.96 6.57
CA ASN A 168 18.52 -3.70 6.76
C ASN A 168 18.28 -5.22 6.84
N TYR A 169 17.27 -5.63 7.61
CA TYR A 169 16.91 -7.04 7.77
C TYR A 169 16.42 -7.65 6.45
N SER A 170 15.62 -6.92 5.69
CA SER A 170 15.10 -7.40 4.41
C SER A 170 16.18 -7.67 3.39
N ASN A 171 17.29 -6.96 3.47
CA ASN A 171 18.46 -7.08 2.59
C ASN A 171 18.08 -7.13 1.10
N GLY A 172 17.15 -6.27 0.68
CA GLY A 172 16.66 -6.19 -0.70
C GLY A 172 15.73 -7.31 -1.16
N ARG A 173 15.41 -8.28 -0.29
CA ARG A 173 14.47 -9.38 -0.62
C ARG A 173 13.02 -8.94 -0.79
N ILE A 174 12.66 -7.84 -0.13
CA ILE A 174 11.36 -7.17 -0.22
C ILE A 174 11.54 -5.67 -0.02
N SER A 175 10.74 -4.86 -0.70
CA SER A 175 10.76 -3.41 -0.51
C SER A 175 9.97 -3.02 0.74
N ILE A 176 10.57 -2.23 1.62
CA ILE A 176 9.88 -1.60 2.75
C ILE A 176 9.44 -0.21 2.31
N MET A 177 8.15 0.04 2.32
CA MET A 177 7.55 1.31 1.91
C MET A 177 6.98 2.03 3.13
N PRO A 178 7.63 3.11 3.61
CA PRO A 178 7.12 3.89 4.73
C PRO A 178 5.79 4.55 4.41
N GLY A 179 4.81 4.36 5.28
CA GLY A 179 3.50 5.00 5.21
C GLY A 179 2.91 5.27 6.59
N GLY A 180 1.87 6.10 6.63
CA GLY A 180 1.28 6.57 7.89
C GLY A 180 1.83 7.94 8.30
N GLY A 181 1.07 8.98 7.97
CA GLY A 181 1.40 10.37 8.31
C GLY A 181 2.56 10.98 7.51
N VAL A 182 2.94 10.38 6.38
CA VAL A 182 3.95 10.98 5.48
C VAL A 182 3.34 12.19 4.79
N ARG A 183 4.06 13.33 4.86
CA ARG A 183 3.66 14.64 4.35
C ARG A 183 4.86 15.39 3.78
N SER A 184 4.62 16.41 2.99
CA SER A 184 5.66 17.29 2.46
C SER A 184 6.49 17.95 3.57
N SER A 185 5.90 18.16 4.74
CA SER A 185 6.60 18.72 5.91
C SER A 185 7.63 17.78 6.55
N ASN A 186 7.53 16.46 6.35
CA ASN A 186 8.39 15.49 7.03
C ASN A 186 9.15 14.53 6.09
N ILE A 187 8.77 14.44 4.83
CA ILE A 187 9.33 13.45 3.89
C ILE A 187 10.84 13.60 3.64
N SER A 188 11.38 14.83 3.70
CA SER A 188 12.82 15.07 3.53
C SER A 188 13.62 14.43 4.66
N LEU A 189 13.18 14.58 5.91
CA LEU A 189 13.80 13.92 7.05
C LEU A 189 13.60 12.41 7.02
N LEU A 190 12.40 11.96 6.65
CA LEU A 190 12.13 10.52 6.49
C LEU A 190 13.05 9.90 5.42
N LYS A 191 13.22 10.55 4.27
CA LYS A 191 14.12 10.12 3.19
C LYS A 191 15.58 10.05 3.63
N GLU A 192 16.04 11.04 4.41
CA GLU A 192 17.41 11.04 4.95
C GLU A 192 17.67 9.84 5.88
N LYS A 193 16.71 9.51 6.74
CA LYS A 193 16.85 8.46 7.76
C LYS A 193 16.45 7.08 7.29
N VAL A 194 15.53 7.00 6.33
CA VAL A 194 14.94 5.75 5.84
C VAL A 194 15.06 5.72 4.32
N ASN A 195 16.20 5.23 3.83
CA ASN A 195 16.49 5.18 2.39
C ASN A 195 15.81 3.95 1.76
N THR A 196 14.75 4.18 1.01
CA THR A 196 13.96 3.14 0.32
C THR A 196 13.50 3.62 -1.07
N SER A 197 13.01 2.69 -1.90
CA SER A 197 12.59 3.02 -3.26
C SER A 197 11.26 3.77 -3.34
N PHE A 198 10.32 3.49 -2.44
CA PHE A 198 8.97 4.06 -2.44
C PHE A 198 8.60 4.66 -1.10
N TYR A 199 7.86 5.77 -1.16
CA TYR A 199 7.22 6.41 -0.01
C TYR A 199 5.72 6.53 -0.29
N HIS A 200 4.90 6.29 0.73
CA HIS A 200 3.46 6.26 0.63
C HIS A 200 2.81 7.39 1.43
N SER A 201 1.87 8.10 0.81
CA SER A 201 1.06 9.15 1.45
C SER A 201 -0.36 9.12 0.90
N SER A 202 -1.33 9.60 1.67
CA SER A 202 -2.65 9.93 1.13
C SER A 202 -2.71 11.32 0.51
N ALA A 203 -1.75 12.19 0.86
CA ALA A 203 -1.74 13.61 0.52
C ALA A 203 -3.05 14.36 0.85
N ILE A 204 -3.87 13.82 1.75
CA ILE A 204 -5.13 14.43 2.18
C ILE A 204 -4.85 15.47 3.25
N ILE A 205 -5.21 16.73 2.98
CA ILE A 205 -5.12 17.84 3.93
C ILE A 205 -6.50 18.22 4.44
N LYS A 206 -7.51 18.24 3.55
CA LYS A 206 -8.92 18.58 3.87
C LYS A 206 -9.87 17.77 2.97
N ASN A 207 -11.10 17.63 3.42
CA ASN A 207 -12.24 17.13 2.61
C ASN A 207 -12.09 15.72 2.01
N ASN A 208 -11.27 14.86 2.60
CA ASN A 208 -11.02 13.48 2.13
C ASN A 208 -10.56 13.38 0.67
N LEU A 209 -10.02 14.48 0.10
CA LEU A 209 -9.42 14.52 -1.23
C LEU A 209 -7.92 14.70 -1.14
N ALA A 210 -7.18 14.13 -2.07
CA ALA A 210 -5.79 14.43 -2.25
C ALA A 210 -5.62 15.92 -2.60
N ASP A 211 -4.62 16.56 -2.00
CA ASP A 211 -4.29 17.95 -2.29
C ASP A 211 -3.19 18.01 -3.34
N LEU A 212 -3.46 18.69 -4.45
CA LEU A 212 -2.53 18.79 -5.58
C LEU A 212 -1.17 19.40 -5.19
N ASN A 213 -1.19 20.44 -4.36
CA ASN A 213 0.05 21.11 -3.94
C ASN A 213 0.86 20.19 -3.01
N GLU A 214 0.17 19.46 -2.12
CA GLU A 214 0.82 18.47 -1.25
C GLU A 214 1.48 17.35 -2.07
N VAL A 215 0.81 16.82 -3.09
CA VAL A 215 1.41 15.81 -4.00
C VAL A 215 2.63 16.38 -4.71
N LYS A 216 2.55 17.59 -5.30
CA LYS A 216 3.67 18.25 -5.97
C LYS A 216 4.86 18.46 -5.02
N LEU A 217 4.60 18.94 -3.80
CA LEU A 217 5.64 19.15 -2.80
C LEU A 217 6.29 17.85 -2.33
N LEU A 218 5.49 16.78 -2.13
CA LEU A 218 6.00 15.45 -1.80
C LEU A 218 6.94 14.96 -2.91
N LYS A 219 6.50 15.04 -4.18
CA LYS A 219 7.30 14.59 -5.32
C LYS A 219 8.58 15.41 -5.48
N GLN A 220 8.51 16.74 -5.37
CA GLN A 220 9.67 17.64 -5.47
C GLN A 220 10.74 17.30 -4.40
N LYS A 221 10.32 16.98 -3.18
CA LYS A 221 11.26 16.66 -2.07
C LYS A 221 11.84 15.25 -2.16
N LEU A 222 11.23 14.39 -2.92
CA LEU A 222 11.80 13.07 -3.22
C LEU A 222 12.90 13.14 -4.29
N GLY A 223 12.87 14.12 -5.16
CA GLY A 223 13.89 14.38 -6.20
C GLY A 223 13.44 13.91 -7.55
#